data_12c0b3e157add70542a9f3b112c9e25c
#
_entry.id   12c0b3e157add70542a9f3b112c9e25c
#
_cell.length_a   1.000
_cell.length_b   1.000
_cell.length_c   1.000
_cell.angle_alpha   90.00
_cell.angle_beta   90.00
_cell.angle_gamma   90.00
#
_symmetry.space_group_name_H-M   'P 1'
#
loop_
_entity.id
_entity.type
_entity.pdbx_description
1 polymer ?
#
loop_
_entity_poly.entity_id
_entity_poly.type
_entity_poly.pdbx_seq_one_letter_code
_entity_poly.pdbx_strand_id
1 'polypeptide(L)'
;TGIYNSSYFSEKVSELLKRDPDTPRLILCSNIKDFKLVNDLFGLEKGNEVLKMLAELLKTTCCNGTLYGRTGGDKFAVCIPKEHFKEEDFLNAIYTLSKTFNNTLYHLHIYVGVYEITDCNEDVSIMCDKANIAIKTLHGTYDKCIAYYNDSIFNDTLLEKRIVGEFDTALAEKQFCMYLQPQMTPEGQMLGAEALVRWQHPNRGLIFPGDFINVFERTGLIYRLDKYIW
;
A
#
# COMPACT_ATOMS: atom_id res chain seq x y z
N THR A 1 -3.70 -24.55 3.62
CA THR A 1 -2.37 -24.22 3.08
C THR A 1 -1.22 -24.96 3.76
N GLY A 2 -1.41 -25.51 4.99
CA GLY A 2 -0.38 -26.27 5.70
C GLY A 2 0.80 -25.42 6.21
N ILE A 3 0.58 -24.13 6.43
CA ILE A 3 1.52 -23.17 7.03
C ILE A 3 0.87 -22.51 8.25
N TYR A 4 1.59 -21.74 9.02
CA TYR A 4 1.10 -21.10 10.23
C TYR A 4 -0.13 -20.22 9.95
N ASN A 5 -1.07 -20.19 10.89
CA ASN A 5 -2.11 -19.17 10.91
C ASN A 5 -1.61 -17.88 11.56
N SER A 6 -2.41 -16.82 11.52
CA SER A 6 -2.03 -15.50 12.03
C SER A 6 -1.53 -15.52 13.46
N SER A 7 -2.30 -16.14 14.39
CA SER A 7 -1.96 -16.14 15.81
C SER A 7 -0.66 -16.89 16.08
N TYR A 8 -0.50 -18.08 15.49
CA TYR A 8 0.69 -18.90 15.69
C TYR A 8 1.93 -18.28 15.02
N PHE A 9 1.75 -17.65 13.86
CA PHE A 9 2.83 -16.87 13.20
C PHE A 9 3.32 -15.75 14.13
N SER A 10 2.40 -14.93 14.67
CA SER A 10 2.75 -13.83 15.56
C SER A 10 3.45 -14.30 16.83
N GLU A 11 2.96 -15.39 17.44
CA GLU A 11 3.59 -16.01 18.62
C GLU A 11 5.02 -16.44 18.31
N LYS A 12 5.23 -17.19 17.21
CA LYS A 12 6.55 -17.71 16.84
C LYS A 12 7.53 -16.64 16.43
N VAL A 13 7.07 -15.58 15.76
CA VAL A 13 7.93 -14.42 15.44
C VAL A 13 8.31 -13.69 16.73
N SER A 14 7.38 -13.45 17.67
CA SER A 14 7.69 -12.82 18.95
C SER A 14 8.70 -13.63 19.78
N GLU A 15 8.54 -14.96 19.82
CA GLU A 15 9.51 -15.85 20.47
C GLU A 15 10.89 -15.76 19.82
N LEU A 16 10.92 -15.74 18.48
CA LEU A 16 12.15 -15.65 17.71
C LEU A 16 12.89 -14.33 17.97
N LEU A 17 12.20 -13.20 17.93
CA LEU A 17 12.77 -11.87 18.16
C LEU A 17 13.32 -11.71 19.58
N LYS A 18 12.64 -12.30 20.59
CA LYS A 18 13.13 -12.29 21.97
C LYS A 18 14.38 -13.17 22.18
N ARG A 19 14.46 -14.28 21.44
CA ARG A 19 15.58 -15.23 21.53
C ARG A 19 16.82 -14.73 20.80
N ASP A 20 16.64 -14.01 19.72
CA ASP A 20 17.69 -13.57 18.80
C ASP A 20 17.40 -12.12 18.34
N PRO A 21 17.54 -11.14 19.25
CA PRO A 21 17.22 -9.74 18.97
C PRO A 21 18.28 -9.03 18.11
N ASP A 22 19.50 -9.56 18.05
CA ASP A 22 20.64 -8.92 17.38
C ASP A 22 20.64 -9.18 15.86
N THR A 23 19.95 -10.22 15.40
CA THR A 23 19.86 -10.53 13.98
C THR A 23 18.87 -9.58 13.29
N PRO A 24 19.31 -8.71 12.35
CA PRO A 24 18.41 -7.86 11.60
C PRO A 24 17.41 -8.69 10.78
N ARG A 25 16.13 -8.37 10.89
CA ARG A 25 15.05 -9.12 10.23
C ARG A 25 14.09 -8.21 9.51
N LEU A 26 13.41 -8.79 8.52
CA LEU A 26 12.35 -8.16 7.75
C LEU A 26 11.03 -8.90 7.99
N ILE A 27 9.95 -8.12 8.06
CA ILE A 27 8.60 -8.64 7.88
C ILE A 27 8.18 -8.33 6.44
N LEU A 28 7.83 -9.36 5.70
CA LEU A 28 7.21 -9.23 4.39
C LEU A 28 5.74 -9.60 4.52
N CYS A 29 4.86 -8.75 4.02
CA CYS A 29 3.45 -9.10 3.84
C CYS A 29 3.14 -9.14 2.35
N SER A 30 2.31 -10.08 1.94
CA SER A 30 1.87 -10.17 0.55
C SER A 30 0.36 -10.33 0.47
N ASN A 31 -0.21 -9.81 -0.62
CA ASN A 31 -1.57 -10.06 -1.02
C ASN A 31 -1.67 -10.28 -2.54
N ILE A 32 -2.75 -10.89 -2.96
CA ILE A 32 -3.06 -11.10 -4.37
C ILE A 32 -3.99 -9.97 -4.80
N LYS A 33 -3.58 -9.20 -5.84
CA LYS A 33 -4.43 -8.14 -6.39
C LYS A 33 -5.74 -8.74 -6.86
N ASP A 34 -6.84 -8.11 -6.46
CA ASP A 34 -8.20 -8.46 -6.90
C ASP A 34 -8.54 -9.96 -6.75
N PHE A 35 -8.07 -10.62 -5.66
CA PHE A 35 -8.26 -12.06 -5.43
C PHE A 35 -9.75 -12.48 -5.46
N LYS A 36 -10.66 -11.58 -5.06
CA LYS A 36 -12.09 -11.82 -5.19
C LYS A 36 -12.48 -12.09 -6.66
N LEU A 37 -11.91 -11.32 -7.60
CA LEU A 37 -12.17 -11.51 -9.03
C LEU A 37 -11.67 -12.88 -9.52
N VAL A 38 -10.55 -13.39 -8.96
CA VAL A 38 -10.08 -14.75 -9.24
C VAL A 38 -11.15 -15.78 -8.84
N ASN A 39 -11.73 -15.63 -7.64
CA ASN A 39 -12.80 -16.52 -7.17
C ASN A 39 -14.08 -16.39 -8.01
N ASP A 40 -14.45 -15.17 -8.40
CA ASP A 40 -15.67 -14.92 -9.17
C ASP A 40 -15.53 -15.45 -10.62
N LEU A 41 -14.35 -15.34 -11.24
CA LEU A 41 -14.12 -15.80 -12.62
C LEU A 41 -13.85 -17.30 -12.74
N PHE A 42 -13.11 -17.88 -11.78
CA PHE A 42 -12.58 -19.25 -11.89
C PHE A 42 -13.08 -20.20 -10.82
N GLY A 43 -13.91 -19.71 -9.89
CA GLY A 43 -14.47 -20.49 -8.79
C GLY A 43 -13.52 -20.58 -7.57
N LEU A 44 -14.12 -20.90 -6.40
CA LEU A 44 -13.41 -20.98 -5.13
C LEU A 44 -12.32 -22.08 -5.11
N GLU A 45 -12.52 -23.17 -5.85
CA GLU A 45 -11.52 -24.24 -5.94
C GLU A 45 -10.22 -23.72 -6.57
N LYS A 46 -10.34 -22.97 -7.64
CA LYS A 46 -9.19 -22.37 -8.33
C LYS A 46 -8.50 -21.32 -7.47
N GLY A 47 -9.24 -20.48 -6.76
CA GLY A 47 -8.68 -19.57 -5.76
C GLY A 47 -7.92 -20.32 -4.67
N ASN A 48 -8.46 -21.43 -4.17
CA ASN A 48 -7.78 -22.26 -3.18
C ASN A 48 -6.50 -22.92 -3.73
N GLU A 49 -6.46 -23.30 -5.01
CA GLU A 49 -5.23 -23.79 -5.66
C GLU A 49 -4.15 -22.70 -5.65
N VAL A 50 -4.48 -21.46 -6.02
CA VAL A 50 -3.53 -20.33 -6.01
C VAL A 50 -2.96 -20.11 -4.61
N LEU A 51 -3.81 -20.13 -3.58
CA LEU A 51 -3.36 -19.99 -2.18
C LEU A 51 -2.45 -21.13 -1.72
N LYS A 52 -2.70 -22.36 -2.18
CA LYS A 52 -1.81 -23.50 -1.91
C LYS A 52 -0.47 -23.36 -2.64
N MET A 53 -0.51 -22.96 -3.91
CA MET A 53 0.71 -22.72 -4.70
C MET A 53 1.58 -21.64 -4.05
N LEU A 54 1.00 -20.53 -3.56
CA LEU A 54 1.75 -19.50 -2.85
C LEU A 54 2.35 -20.03 -1.54
N ALA A 55 1.62 -20.85 -0.79
CA ALA A 55 2.14 -21.47 0.43
C ALA A 55 3.31 -22.44 0.15
N GLU A 56 3.22 -23.24 -0.91
CA GLU A 56 4.33 -24.14 -1.34
C GLU A 56 5.54 -23.33 -1.85
N LEU A 57 5.30 -22.23 -2.56
CA LEU A 57 6.36 -21.33 -2.98
C LEU A 57 7.13 -20.78 -1.75
N LEU A 58 6.43 -20.34 -0.72
CA LEU A 58 7.08 -19.86 0.51
C LEU A 58 7.90 -20.96 1.20
N LYS A 59 7.40 -22.21 1.23
CA LYS A 59 8.15 -23.34 1.79
C LYS A 59 9.44 -23.65 1.04
N THR A 60 9.43 -23.47 -0.27
CA THR A 60 10.60 -23.83 -1.12
C THR A 60 11.60 -22.69 -1.28
N THR A 61 11.13 -21.44 -1.20
CA THR A 61 11.98 -20.24 -1.38
C THR A 61 12.59 -19.77 -0.07
N CYS A 62 11.92 -20.01 1.07
CA CYS A 62 12.39 -19.54 2.36
C CYS A 62 13.45 -20.49 2.96
N CYS A 63 14.56 -19.91 3.39
CA CYS A 63 15.69 -20.62 4.01
C CYS A 63 15.48 -20.85 5.51
N ASN A 64 16.42 -21.58 6.12
CA ASN A 64 16.42 -21.81 7.58
C ASN A 64 16.42 -20.49 8.36
N GLY A 65 15.66 -20.44 9.45
CA GLY A 65 15.48 -19.24 10.26
C GLY A 65 14.38 -18.31 9.79
N THR A 66 13.64 -18.66 8.73
CA THR A 66 12.47 -17.95 8.23
C THR A 66 11.19 -18.55 8.80
N LEU A 67 10.27 -17.69 9.24
CA LEU A 67 8.91 -18.06 9.63
C LEU A 67 7.95 -17.51 8.58
N TYR A 68 6.93 -18.27 8.24
CA TYR A 68 5.90 -17.85 7.28
C TYR A 68 4.53 -18.35 7.68
N GLY A 69 3.51 -17.55 7.40
CA GLY A 69 2.14 -17.84 7.75
C GLY A 69 1.12 -17.20 6.81
N ARG A 70 -0.11 -17.68 6.88
CA ARG A 70 -1.26 -17.07 6.23
C ARG A 70 -2.03 -16.27 7.27
N THR A 71 -2.06 -14.95 7.10
CA THR A 71 -2.65 -14.03 8.09
C THR A 71 -4.14 -13.82 7.89
N GLY A 72 -4.69 -14.19 6.74
CA GLY A 72 -6.14 -14.15 6.46
C GLY A 72 -6.43 -13.98 4.98
N GLY A 73 -7.50 -14.56 4.48
CA GLY A 73 -7.90 -14.42 3.08
C GLY A 73 -6.78 -14.81 2.11
N ASP A 74 -6.33 -13.87 1.30
CA ASP A 74 -5.21 -13.97 0.35
C ASP A 74 -3.89 -13.38 0.89
N LYS A 75 -3.83 -13.09 2.20
CA LYS A 75 -2.68 -12.43 2.83
C LYS A 75 -1.75 -13.45 3.46
N PHE A 76 -0.46 -13.27 3.18
CA PHE A 76 0.62 -14.06 3.76
C PHE A 76 1.64 -13.14 4.41
N ALA A 77 2.33 -13.67 5.43
CA ALA A 77 3.42 -12.96 6.09
C ALA A 77 4.64 -13.85 6.21
N VAL A 78 5.82 -13.25 6.14
CA VAL A 78 7.13 -13.89 6.26
C VAL A 78 7.99 -13.05 7.19
N CYS A 79 8.67 -13.70 8.15
CA CYS A 79 9.75 -13.09 8.92
C CYS A 79 11.06 -13.75 8.50
N ILE A 80 11.97 -12.98 7.92
CA ILE A 80 13.22 -13.48 7.32
C ILE A 80 14.42 -12.67 7.81
N PRO A 81 15.59 -13.29 8.06
CA PRO A 81 16.83 -12.53 8.26
C PRO A 81 17.13 -11.64 7.05
N LYS A 82 17.52 -10.38 7.30
CA LYS A 82 17.73 -9.38 6.24
C LYS A 82 18.78 -9.84 5.22
N GLU A 83 19.83 -10.51 5.68
CA GLU A 83 20.91 -11.05 4.83
C GLU A 83 20.43 -12.14 3.84
N HIS A 84 19.33 -12.83 4.18
CA HIS A 84 18.75 -13.89 3.33
C HIS A 84 17.67 -13.37 2.39
N PHE A 85 17.26 -12.10 2.51
CA PHE A 85 16.28 -11.50 1.62
C PHE A 85 16.97 -10.98 0.36
N LYS A 86 16.67 -11.62 -0.77
CA LYS A 86 17.06 -11.14 -2.10
C LYS A 86 15.82 -10.83 -2.89
N GLU A 87 15.64 -9.56 -3.22
CA GLU A 87 14.46 -9.06 -3.94
C GLU A 87 14.24 -9.80 -5.25
N GLU A 88 15.34 -10.06 -6.00
CA GLU A 88 15.31 -10.78 -7.28
C GLU A 88 14.74 -12.20 -7.15
N ASP A 89 15.08 -12.92 -6.08
CA ASP A 89 14.59 -14.29 -5.85
C ASP A 89 13.07 -14.28 -5.59
N PHE A 90 12.58 -13.29 -4.82
CA PHE A 90 11.15 -13.11 -4.58
C PHE A 90 10.40 -12.68 -5.84
N LEU A 91 10.96 -11.78 -6.65
CA LEU A 91 10.37 -11.38 -7.94
C LEU A 91 10.28 -12.54 -8.89
N ASN A 92 11.34 -13.36 -9.00
CA ASN A 92 11.37 -14.55 -9.84
C ASN A 92 10.34 -15.60 -9.37
N ALA A 93 10.19 -15.76 -8.05
CA ALA A 93 9.20 -16.65 -7.46
C ALA A 93 7.77 -16.20 -7.78
N ILE A 94 7.46 -14.91 -7.61
CA ILE A 94 6.17 -14.30 -7.98
C ILE A 94 5.88 -14.47 -9.46
N TYR A 95 6.87 -14.21 -10.32
CA TYR A 95 6.75 -14.34 -11.77
C TYR A 95 6.46 -15.79 -12.19
N THR A 96 7.16 -16.75 -11.57
CA THR A 96 6.95 -18.18 -11.82
C THR A 96 5.54 -18.60 -11.43
N LEU A 97 5.06 -18.17 -10.28
CA LEU A 97 3.70 -18.44 -9.83
C LEU A 97 2.66 -17.83 -10.78
N SER A 98 2.87 -16.57 -11.18
CA SER A 98 1.99 -15.88 -12.12
C SER A 98 1.93 -16.61 -13.47
N LYS A 99 3.06 -17.11 -13.97
CA LYS A 99 3.11 -17.91 -15.20
C LYS A 99 2.39 -19.26 -15.07
N THR A 100 2.54 -19.93 -13.93
CA THR A 100 1.88 -21.24 -13.69
C THR A 100 0.36 -21.09 -13.64
N PHE A 101 -0.13 -19.97 -13.17
CA PHE A 101 -1.56 -19.62 -13.16
C PHE A 101 -2.04 -19.04 -14.50
N ASN A 102 -1.16 -18.92 -15.52
CA ASN A 102 -1.43 -18.16 -16.74
C ASN A 102 -2.78 -18.50 -17.39
N ASN A 103 -3.68 -17.53 -17.41
CA ASN A 103 -4.95 -17.57 -18.11
C ASN A 103 -5.04 -16.33 -19.02
N THR A 104 -5.62 -16.49 -20.19
CA THR A 104 -5.79 -15.40 -21.18
C THR A 104 -6.67 -14.27 -20.66
N LEU A 105 -7.49 -14.53 -19.64
CA LEU A 105 -8.47 -13.56 -19.10
C LEU A 105 -7.95 -12.80 -17.87
N TYR A 106 -6.94 -13.35 -17.15
CA TYR A 106 -6.46 -12.75 -15.92
C TYR A 106 -4.99 -13.07 -15.66
N HIS A 107 -4.21 -12.03 -15.38
CA HIS A 107 -2.82 -12.15 -14.92
C HIS A 107 -2.76 -11.98 -13.41
N LEU A 108 -2.23 -13.01 -12.73
CA LEU A 108 -2.06 -12.97 -11.28
C LEU A 108 -0.99 -11.96 -10.90
N HIS A 109 -1.36 -10.94 -10.14
CA HIS A 109 -0.44 -9.97 -9.55
C HIS A 109 -0.37 -10.16 -8.04
N ILE A 110 0.85 -10.27 -7.51
CA ILE A 110 1.11 -10.37 -6.08
C ILE A 110 1.91 -9.14 -5.67
N TYR A 111 1.40 -8.42 -4.70
CA TYR A 111 2.10 -7.29 -4.08
C TYR A 111 2.77 -7.74 -2.80
N VAL A 112 3.98 -7.24 -2.56
CA VAL A 112 4.76 -7.49 -1.35
C VAL A 112 5.17 -6.17 -0.72
N GLY A 113 4.82 -6.00 0.55
CA GLY A 113 5.31 -4.91 1.38
C GLY A 113 6.40 -5.42 2.32
N VAL A 114 7.45 -4.66 2.47
CA VAL A 114 8.62 -5.00 3.29
C VAL A 114 8.75 -3.99 4.41
N TYR A 115 8.82 -4.46 5.64
CA TYR A 115 9.14 -3.67 6.83
C TYR A 115 10.43 -4.20 7.47
N GLU A 116 11.40 -3.33 7.69
CA GLU A 116 12.60 -3.64 8.45
C GLU A 116 12.30 -3.48 9.94
N ILE A 117 12.49 -4.55 10.73
CA ILE A 117 12.21 -4.55 12.17
C ILE A 117 13.25 -3.67 12.86
N THR A 118 12.79 -2.59 13.48
CA THR A 118 13.62 -1.63 14.23
C THR A 118 13.48 -1.80 15.75
N ASP A 119 12.37 -2.36 16.22
CA ASP A 119 12.10 -2.68 17.62
C ASP A 119 11.59 -4.11 17.75
N CYS A 120 12.39 -4.99 18.34
CA CYS A 120 12.04 -6.39 18.59
C CYS A 120 10.92 -6.59 19.61
N ASN A 121 10.54 -5.55 20.36
CA ASN A 121 9.44 -5.59 21.33
C ASN A 121 8.11 -5.09 20.73
N GLU A 122 8.12 -4.55 19.51
CA GLU A 122 6.91 -4.13 18.84
C GLU A 122 6.00 -5.35 18.56
N ASP A 123 4.68 -5.16 18.63
CA ASP A 123 3.72 -6.23 18.30
C ASP A 123 3.86 -6.62 16.83
N VAL A 124 3.90 -7.94 16.57
CA VAL A 124 4.05 -8.47 15.20
C VAL A 124 2.89 -8.07 14.29
N SER A 125 1.70 -7.84 14.86
CA SER A 125 0.56 -7.34 14.09
C SER A 125 0.82 -5.93 13.56
N ILE A 126 1.45 -5.06 14.37
CA ILE A 126 1.83 -3.71 13.96
C ILE A 126 2.93 -3.76 12.88
N MET A 127 3.92 -4.64 13.04
CA MET A 127 4.95 -4.86 12.00
C MET A 127 4.32 -5.29 10.67
N CYS A 128 3.36 -6.22 10.71
CA CYS A 128 2.61 -6.65 9.52
C CYS A 128 1.77 -5.50 8.93
N ASP A 129 1.16 -4.66 9.77
CA ASP A 129 0.39 -3.50 9.31
C ASP A 129 1.29 -2.48 8.59
N LYS A 130 2.50 -2.22 9.11
CA LYS A 130 3.49 -1.37 8.44
C LYS A 130 3.86 -1.93 7.05
N ALA A 131 4.14 -3.22 6.95
CA ALA A 131 4.38 -3.87 5.65
C ALA A 131 3.17 -3.75 4.71
N ASN A 132 1.94 -3.94 5.23
CA ASN A 132 0.72 -3.76 4.44
C ASN A 132 0.47 -2.30 4.00
N ILE A 133 0.92 -1.31 4.77
CA ILE A 133 0.87 0.10 4.36
C ILE A 133 1.76 0.33 3.14
N ALA A 134 2.95 -0.28 3.10
CA ALA A 134 3.81 -0.19 1.93
C ALA A 134 3.14 -0.78 0.66
N ILE A 135 2.38 -1.87 0.77
CA ILE A 135 1.63 -2.43 -0.37
C ILE A 135 0.69 -1.41 -1.00
N LYS A 136 0.07 -0.52 -0.22
CA LYS A 136 -0.88 0.47 -0.74
C LYS A 136 -0.24 1.43 -1.74
N THR A 137 1.05 1.69 -1.65
CA THR A 137 1.78 2.55 -2.60
C THR A 137 1.93 1.92 -3.98
N LEU A 138 1.74 0.59 -4.08
CA LEU A 138 1.78 -0.16 -5.34
C LEU A 138 0.45 -0.12 -6.10
N HIS A 139 -0.63 0.34 -5.46
CA HIS A 139 -1.93 0.42 -6.13
C HIS A 139 -1.88 1.43 -7.29
N GLY A 140 -2.21 0.95 -8.49
CA GLY A 140 -2.16 1.74 -9.72
C GLY A 140 -0.83 1.64 -10.50
N THR A 141 0.19 0.95 -9.96
CA THR A 141 1.41 0.61 -10.68
C THR A 141 1.33 -0.84 -11.17
N TYR A 142 1.79 -1.10 -12.41
CA TYR A 142 1.80 -2.45 -12.99
C TYR A 142 3.20 -3.07 -13.03
N ASP A 143 4.23 -2.26 -12.93
CA ASP A 143 5.64 -2.59 -13.10
C ASP A 143 6.36 -2.86 -11.77
N LYS A 144 5.73 -2.53 -10.65
CA LYS A 144 6.31 -2.76 -9.30
C LYS A 144 5.45 -3.71 -8.51
N CYS A 145 6.09 -4.74 -7.95
CA CYS A 145 5.44 -5.74 -7.09
C CYS A 145 5.89 -5.63 -5.63
N ILE A 146 7.02 -4.96 -5.35
CA ILE A 146 7.60 -4.84 -4.00
C ILE A 146 7.68 -3.36 -3.61
N ALA A 147 7.28 -3.05 -2.38
CA ALA A 147 7.43 -1.73 -1.76
C ALA A 147 7.97 -1.87 -0.34
N TYR A 148 8.80 -0.90 0.05
CA TYR A 148 9.39 -0.82 1.38
C TYR A 148 8.67 0.21 2.22
N TYR A 149 8.36 -0.15 3.46
CA TYR A 149 7.81 0.78 4.44
C TYR A 149 8.88 1.79 4.86
N ASN A 150 8.46 3.02 4.95
CA ASN A 150 9.16 4.08 5.67
C ASN A 150 8.13 5.00 6.34
N ASP A 151 8.57 5.78 7.32
CA ASP A 151 7.67 6.64 8.09
C ASP A 151 7.01 7.75 7.24
N SER A 152 7.61 8.16 6.12
CA SER A 152 6.99 9.14 5.21
C SER A 152 5.73 8.56 4.57
N ILE A 153 5.73 7.30 4.14
CA ILE A 153 4.56 6.62 3.56
C ILE A 153 3.39 6.59 4.57
N PHE A 154 3.69 6.34 5.84
CA PHE A 154 2.66 6.37 6.87
C PHE A 154 2.09 7.78 7.06
N ASN A 155 2.94 8.79 7.14
CA ASN A 155 2.55 10.18 7.29
C ASN A 155 1.73 10.66 6.08
N ASP A 156 2.14 10.31 4.85
CA ASP A 156 1.41 10.63 3.62
C ASP A 156 0.02 9.97 3.63
N THR A 157 -0.07 8.70 4.03
CA THR A 157 -1.34 7.97 4.16
C THR A 157 -2.26 8.61 5.21
N LEU A 158 -1.70 9.05 6.33
CA LEU A 158 -2.45 9.72 7.40
C LEU A 158 -2.94 11.10 6.92
N LEU A 159 -2.09 11.85 6.24
CA LEU A 159 -2.44 13.15 5.65
C LEU A 159 -3.57 13.00 4.64
N GLU A 160 -3.47 12.02 3.74
CA GLU A 160 -4.52 11.72 2.76
C GLU A 160 -5.88 11.42 3.43
N LYS A 161 -5.89 10.55 4.43
CA LYS A 161 -7.13 10.26 5.19
C LYS A 161 -7.69 11.50 5.88
N ARG A 162 -6.83 12.34 6.42
CA ARG A 162 -7.24 13.60 7.07
C ARG A 162 -7.85 14.55 6.05
N ILE A 163 -7.21 14.75 4.90
CA ILE A 163 -7.69 15.59 3.80
C ILE A 163 -9.09 15.14 3.33
N VAL A 164 -9.28 13.84 3.15
CA VAL A 164 -10.59 13.27 2.78
C VAL A 164 -11.62 13.48 3.89
N GLY A 165 -11.24 13.21 5.13
CA GLY A 165 -12.15 13.34 6.29
C GLY A 165 -12.60 14.77 6.58
N GLU A 166 -11.76 15.76 6.26
CA GLU A 166 -12.06 17.19 6.50
C GLU A 166 -12.83 17.84 5.33
N PHE A 167 -12.95 17.16 4.17
CA PHE A 167 -13.50 17.73 2.94
C PHE A 167 -14.91 18.30 3.10
N ASP A 168 -15.85 17.56 3.70
CA ASP A 168 -17.24 18.00 3.86
C ASP A 168 -17.35 19.23 4.77
N THR A 169 -16.59 19.24 5.85
CA THR A 169 -16.51 20.39 6.75
C THR A 169 -15.90 21.60 6.04
N ALA A 170 -14.83 21.39 5.25
CA ALA A 170 -14.16 22.44 4.50
C ALA A 170 -15.09 23.09 3.46
N LEU A 171 -15.95 22.31 2.80
CA LEU A 171 -17.00 22.88 1.93
C LEU A 171 -18.05 23.67 2.71
N ALA A 172 -18.57 23.10 3.78
CA ALA A 172 -19.62 23.73 4.58
C ALA A 172 -19.15 25.05 5.21
N GLU A 173 -17.92 25.12 5.67
CA GLU A 173 -17.30 26.29 6.28
C GLU A 173 -16.65 27.26 5.28
N LYS A 174 -16.79 27.00 3.97
CA LYS A 174 -16.26 27.84 2.89
C LYS A 174 -14.75 28.04 2.98
N GLN A 175 -14.02 27.00 3.36
CA GLN A 175 -12.57 27.04 3.48
C GLN A 175 -11.85 27.02 2.13
N PHE A 176 -12.52 26.53 1.06
CA PHE A 176 -11.97 26.59 -0.29
C PHE A 176 -12.26 27.94 -0.94
N CYS A 177 -11.24 28.58 -1.47
CA CYS A 177 -11.33 29.86 -2.15
C CYS A 177 -10.58 29.82 -3.49
N MET A 178 -11.00 30.67 -4.42
CA MET A 178 -10.42 30.84 -5.72
C MET A 178 -9.49 32.06 -5.72
N TYR A 179 -8.26 31.85 -6.12
CA TYR A 179 -7.30 32.93 -6.43
C TYR A 179 -7.20 33.07 -7.95
N LEU A 180 -7.11 34.31 -8.40
CA LEU A 180 -6.94 34.62 -9.82
C LEU A 180 -5.50 35.07 -10.06
N GLN A 181 -4.77 34.34 -10.88
CA GLN A 181 -3.44 34.74 -11.34
C GLN A 181 -3.57 35.38 -12.70
N PRO A 182 -3.26 36.71 -12.86
CA PRO A 182 -3.40 37.39 -14.13
C PRO A 182 -2.38 36.86 -15.15
N GLN A 183 -2.85 36.68 -16.38
CA GLN A 183 -2.01 36.39 -17.54
C GLN A 183 -1.81 37.67 -18.33
N MET A 184 -0.56 38.11 -18.48
CA MET A 184 -0.19 39.38 -19.09
C MET A 184 0.60 39.15 -20.38
N THR A 185 0.44 40.03 -21.36
CA THR A 185 1.37 40.09 -22.50
C THR A 185 2.69 40.69 -22.07
N PRO A 186 3.77 40.57 -22.89
CA PRO A 186 5.03 41.27 -22.65
C PRO A 186 4.87 42.79 -22.56
N GLU A 187 3.84 43.34 -23.22
CA GLU A 187 3.52 44.75 -23.24
C GLU A 187 2.68 45.20 -22.04
N GLY A 188 2.36 44.28 -21.12
CA GLY A 188 1.63 44.57 -19.87
C GLY A 188 0.09 44.60 -20.03
N GLN A 189 -0.46 44.09 -21.13
CA GLN A 189 -1.91 43.96 -21.27
C GLN A 189 -2.43 42.63 -20.63
N MET A 190 -3.49 42.72 -19.90
CA MET A 190 -4.13 41.54 -19.30
C MET A 190 -4.94 40.77 -20.35
N LEU A 191 -4.57 39.52 -20.60
CA LEU A 191 -5.25 38.59 -21.51
C LEU A 191 -6.34 37.79 -20.83
N GLY A 192 -6.16 37.51 -19.54
CA GLY A 192 -7.06 36.71 -18.76
C GLY A 192 -6.50 36.45 -17.37
N ALA A 193 -7.08 35.49 -16.67
CA ALA A 193 -6.56 35.03 -15.38
C ALA A 193 -6.74 33.51 -15.24
N GLU A 194 -5.78 32.86 -14.64
CA GLU A 194 -5.90 31.46 -14.24
C GLU A 194 -6.59 31.38 -12.87
N ALA A 195 -7.61 30.52 -12.77
CA ALA A 195 -8.31 30.27 -11.53
C ALA A 195 -7.60 29.17 -10.76
N LEU A 196 -7.07 29.52 -9.60
CA LEU A 196 -6.27 28.63 -8.77
C LEU A 196 -6.96 28.43 -7.43
N VAL A 197 -7.45 27.23 -7.17
CA VAL A 197 -8.05 26.88 -5.87
C VAL A 197 -7.01 26.90 -4.76
N ARG A 198 -7.41 27.35 -3.59
CA ARG A 198 -6.62 27.32 -2.34
C ARG A 198 -7.53 26.83 -1.21
N TRP A 199 -6.96 26.12 -0.26
CA TRP A 199 -7.69 25.69 0.94
C TRP A 199 -7.19 26.47 2.14
N GLN A 200 -8.01 27.39 2.65
CA GLN A 200 -7.75 28.15 3.88
C GLN A 200 -8.18 27.32 5.08
N HIS A 201 -7.28 26.48 5.57
CA HIS A 201 -7.57 25.59 6.68
C HIS A 201 -7.41 26.34 8.02
N PRO A 202 -8.39 26.25 8.98
CA PRO A 202 -8.37 27.05 10.20
C PRO A 202 -7.13 26.81 11.07
N ASN A 203 -6.60 25.59 11.10
CA ASN A 203 -5.47 25.23 11.97
C ASN A 203 -4.14 25.03 11.22
N ARG A 204 -4.15 24.88 9.87
CA ARG A 204 -2.96 24.60 9.05
C ARG A 204 -2.59 25.78 8.13
N GLY A 205 -3.39 26.83 8.14
CA GLY A 205 -3.21 27.96 7.24
C GLY A 205 -3.53 27.62 5.78
N LEU A 206 -2.83 28.23 4.85
CA LEU A 206 -3.06 28.07 3.42
C LEU A 206 -2.43 26.77 2.89
N ILE A 207 -3.28 25.85 2.44
CA ILE A 207 -2.88 24.57 1.82
C ILE A 207 -2.96 24.75 0.30
N PHE A 208 -1.89 24.33 -0.39
CA PHE A 208 -1.77 24.47 -1.84
C PHE A 208 -2.38 23.27 -2.59
N PRO A 209 -2.79 23.47 -3.86
CA PRO A 209 -3.43 22.43 -4.67
C PRO A 209 -2.63 21.12 -4.75
N GLY A 210 -1.30 21.19 -4.82
CA GLY A 210 -0.43 20.00 -4.87
C GLY A 210 -0.61 19.04 -3.71
N ASP A 211 -1.08 19.53 -2.55
CA ASP A 211 -1.25 18.72 -1.34
C ASP A 211 -2.60 17.98 -1.29
N PHE A 212 -3.62 18.41 -2.06
CA PHE A 212 -4.98 17.85 -1.94
C PHE A 212 -5.64 17.47 -3.28
N ILE A 213 -5.29 18.09 -4.41
CA ILE A 213 -5.95 17.81 -5.70
C ILE A 213 -5.81 16.35 -6.09
N ASN A 214 -4.59 15.79 -6.05
CA ASN A 214 -4.34 14.38 -6.38
C ASN A 214 -5.16 13.42 -5.48
N VAL A 215 -5.36 13.79 -4.21
CA VAL A 215 -6.19 13.03 -3.28
C VAL A 215 -7.65 13.09 -3.70
N PHE A 216 -8.15 14.27 -4.05
CA PHE A 216 -9.54 14.47 -4.46
C PHE A 216 -9.85 13.80 -5.81
N GLU A 217 -8.90 13.78 -6.74
CA GLU A 217 -9.03 13.06 -8.02
C GLU A 217 -9.17 11.56 -7.79
N ARG A 218 -8.27 10.96 -7.01
CA ARG A 218 -8.30 9.51 -6.70
C ARG A 218 -9.55 9.08 -5.94
N THR A 219 -10.09 9.96 -5.10
CA THR A 219 -11.27 9.69 -4.26
C THR A 219 -12.58 10.12 -4.90
N GLY A 220 -12.53 10.78 -6.08
CA GLY A 220 -13.70 11.31 -6.77
C GLY A 220 -14.29 12.59 -6.15
N LEU A 221 -13.66 13.16 -5.11
CA LEU A 221 -14.10 14.38 -4.44
C LEU A 221 -13.87 15.63 -5.31
N ILE A 222 -13.00 15.54 -6.30
CA ILE A 222 -12.69 16.66 -7.21
C ILE A 222 -13.93 17.22 -7.89
N TYR A 223 -14.89 16.38 -8.30
CA TYR A 223 -16.15 16.81 -8.89
C TYR A 223 -16.96 17.73 -7.97
N ARG A 224 -16.95 17.43 -6.67
CA ARG A 224 -17.70 18.22 -5.69
C ARG A 224 -16.99 19.55 -5.41
N LEU A 225 -15.66 19.54 -5.42
CA LEU A 225 -14.86 20.76 -5.30
C LEU A 225 -15.08 21.67 -6.52
N ASP A 226 -15.00 21.14 -7.74
CA ASP A 226 -15.22 21.90 -8.97
C ASP A 226 -16.60 22.54 -8.97
N LYS A 227 -17.64 21.76 -8.64
CA LYS A 227 -19.02 22.30 -8.55
C LYS A 227 -19.18 23.39 -7.49
N TYR A 228 -18.34 23.37 -6.44
CA TYR A 228 -18.38 24.38 -5.38
C TYR A 228 -17.66 25.68 -5.82
N ILE A 229 -16.56 25.56 -6.56
CA ILE A 229 -15.72 26.70 -6.97
C ILE A 229 -16.37 27.48 -8.15
N TRP A 230 -17.10 26.81 -9.05
CA TRP A 230 -17.82 27.42 -10.19
C TRP A 230 -19.27 27.79 -9.86
#